data_6385b03c03b313158660bec05337f969
#
_entry.id   6385b03c03b313158660bec05337f969
#
_cell.length_a   1.000
_cell.length_b   1.000
_cell.length_c   1.000
_cell.angle_alpha   90.00
_cell.angle_beta   90.00
_cell.angle_gamma   90.00
#
_symmetry.space_group_name_H-M   'P 1'
#
loop_
_entity.id
_entity.type
_entity.pdbx_description
1 polymer ?
#
loop_
_entity_poly.entity_id
_entity_poly.type
_entity_poly.pdbx_seq_one_letter_code
_entity_poly.pdbx_strand_id
1 'polypeptide(L)'
;NNLDYDALYHKKNEFGSRISRNQLLILKHESYFNSVKNASDGAFYIESLTNQLAKKSLLLFKKIENNKGFISQLFKGTIQRKINESATKEQHSFDNNTEILVGTNKYQNPNDKMQNELELYPFKKTKVRKTLIEPIIETRLSETIEKERLKNEKK
;
A
#
# COMPACT_ATOMS: atom_id res chain seq x y z
N ASN A 1 -13.55 0.53 -4.66
CA ASN A 1 -13.19 1.94 -4.58
C ASN A 1 -11.78 2.12 -5.09
N ASN A 2 -11.54 3.21 -5.80
CA ASN A 2 -10.24 3.59 -6.32
C ASN A 2 -9.83 4.92 -5.71
N LEU A 3 -8.54 5.09 -5.40
CA LEU A 3 -7.99 6.38 -5.00
C LEU A 3 -7.77 7.25 -6.22
N ASP A 4 -7.78 8.56 -6.04
CA ASP A 4 -7.40 9.48 -7.09
C ASP A 4 -5.94 9.17 -7.49
N TYR A 5 -5.65 9.11 -8.79
CA TYR A 5 -4.34 8.65 -9.29
C TYR A 5 -3.19 9.53 -8.80
N ASP A 6 -3.47 10.79 -8.51
CA ASP A 6 -2.54 11.82 -8.08
C ASP A 6 -2.59 12.12 -6.57
N ALA A 7 -3.36 11.36 -5.79
CA ALA A 7 -3.64 11.62 -4.37
C ALA A 7 -2.39 11.71 -3.47
N LEU A 8 -1.26 11.18 -3.93
CA LEU A 8 0.00 11.20 -3.19
C LEU A 8 0.72 12.55 -3.29
N TYR A 9 0.66 13.21 -4.44
CA TYR A 9 1.44 14.40 -4.78
C TYR A 9 0.62 15.67 -4.87
N HIS A 10 -0.67 15.54 -5.16
CA HIS A 10 -1.58 16.65 -5.39
C HIS A 10 -2.69 16.71 -4.34
N LYS A 11 -3.19 17.91 -4.13
CA LYS A 11 -4.44 18.12 -3.39
C LYS A 11 -5.60 17.52 -4.17
N LYS A 12 -6.63 17.12 -3.45
CA LYS A 12 -7.86 16.59 -4.06
C LYS A 12 -8.38 17.54 -5.12
N ASN A 13 -8.55 17.04 -6.33
CA ASN A 13 -9.03 17.81 -7.48
C ASN A 13 -10.09 17.03 -8.27
N GLU A 14 -10.84 17.73 -9.08
CA GLU A 14 -11.93 17.14 -9.85
C GLU A 14 -11.42 16.21 -10.95
N PHE A 15 -10.29 16.53 -11.57
CA PHE A 15 -9.69 15.74 -12.63
C PHE A 15 -9.24 14.36 -12.11
N GLY A 16 -8.50 14.31 -11.01
CA GLY A 16 -8.06 13.07 -10.37
C GLY A 16 -9.23 12.18 -9.99
N SER A 17 -10.25 12.74 -9.36
CA SER A 17 -11.47 12.03 -8.97
C SER A 17 -12.25 11.50 -10.18
N ARG A 18 -12.28 12.24 -11.28
CA ARG A 18 -12.91 11.83 -12.53
C ARG A 18 -12.18 10.66 -13.19
N ILE A 19 -10.85 10.74 -13.31
CA ILE A 19 -10.03 9.64 -13.87
C ILE A 19 -10.19 8.37 -13.06
N SER A 20 -10.11 8.46 -11.74
CA SER A 20 -10.30 7.34 -10.83
C SER A 20 -11.65 6.65 -11.02
N ARG A 21 -12.72 7.42 -11.08
CA ARG A 21 -14.08 6.91 -11.32
C ARG A 21 -14.22 6.29 -12.71
N ASN A 22 -13.68 6.94 -13.75
CA ASN A 22 -13.80 6.49 -15.13
C ASN A 22 -13.09 5.15 -15.36
N GLN A 23 -11.99 4.86 -14.69
CA GLN A 23 -11.34 3.54 -14.73
C GLN A 23 -12.32 2.44 -14.34
N LEU A 24 -13.07 2.62 -13.26
CA LEU A 24 -14.06 1.64 -12.81
C LEU A 24 -15.25 1.51 -13.77
N LEU A 25 -15.68 2.62 -14.37
CA LEU A 25 -16.76 2.61 -15.36
C LEU A 25 -16.33 1.89 -16.65
N ILE A 26 -15.12 2.08 -17.12
CA ILE A 26 -14.55 1.38 -18.28
C ILE A 26 -14.48 -0.13 -18.00
N LEU A 27 -13.95 -0.53 -16.85
CA LEU A 27 -13.91 -1.94 -16.44
C LEU A 27 -15.31 -2.57 -16.38
N LYS A 28 -16.31 -1.80 -15.94
CA LYS A 28 -17.69 -2.26 -15.86
C LYS A 28 -18.36 -2.36 -17.24
N HIS A 29 -18.29 -1.29 -18.05
CA HIS A 29 -19.11 -1.14 -19.25
C HIS A 29 -18.41 -1.59 -20.54
N GLU A 30 -17.09 -1.46 -20.63
CA GLU A 30 -16.33 -1.85 -21.81
C GLU A 30 -15.63 -3.20 -21.65
N SER A 31 -15.14 -3.52 -20.46
CA SER A 31 -14.47 -4.81 -20.17
C SER A 31 -15.43 -5.86 -19.61
N TYR A 32 -16.67 -5.53 -19.37
CA TYR A 32 -17.74 -6.43 -18.92
C TYR A 32 -17.43 -7.21 -17.63
N PHE A 33 -16.63 -6.65 -16.72
CA PHE A 33 -16.25 -7.33 -15.48
C PHE A 33 -17.39 -7.59 -14.51
N ASN A 34 -18.56 -6.96 -14.73
CA ASN A 34 -19.77 -7.19 -13.98
C ASN A 34 -20.71 -8.26 -14.57
N SER A 35 -20.31 -8.91 -15.68
CA SER A 35 -21.12 -9.95 -16.33
C SER A 35 -21.23 -11.24 -15.51
N VAL A 36 -20.28 -11.47 -14.60
CA VAL A 36 -20.28 -12.60 -13.67
C VAL A 36 -20.26 -12.10 -12.23
N LYS A 37 -20.93 -12.82 -11.32
CA LYS A 37 -20.97 -12.44 -9.90
C LYS A 37 -19.62 -12.62 -9.23
N ASN A 38 -18.91 -13.69 -9.57
CA ASN A 38 -17.60 -14.01 -9.04
C ASN A 38 -16.74 -14.65 -10.14
N ALA A 39 -15.75 -13.92 -10.63
CA ALA A 39 -14.86 -14.37 -11.70
C ALA A 39 -13.90 -15.49 -11.26
N SER A 40 -13.77 -15.75 -9.97
CA SER A 40 -12.87 -16.75 -9.39
C SER A 40 -13.56 -18.06 -9.01
N ASP A 41 -14.88 -18.17 -9.16
CA ASP A 41 -15.63 -19.40 -8.86
C ASP A 41 -15.10 -20.57 -9.71
N GLY A 42 -14.79 -21.70 -9.04
CA GLY A 42 -14.22 -22.88 -9.68
C GLY A 42 -12.71 -22.82 -9.98
N ALA A 43 -12.04 -21.70 -9.66
CA ALA A 43 -10.60 -21.58 -9.76
C ALA A 43 -9.93 -22.21 -8.53
N PHE A 44 -9.58 -23.50 -8.58
CA PHE A 44 -9.03 -24.27 -7.45
C PHE A 44 -7.88 -23.57 -6.72
N TYR A 45 -6.98 -22.94 -7.43
CA TYR A 45 -5.87 -22.20 -6.82
C TYR A 45 -6.37 -21.03 -5.98
N ILE A 46 -7.28 -20.22 -6.51
CA ILE A 46 -7.83 -19.04 -5.83
C ILE A 46 -8.66 -19.47 -4.61
N GLU A 47 -9.48 -20.51 -4.74
CA GLU A 47 -10.26 -21.06 -3.62
C GLU A 47 -9.36 -21.63 -2.53
N SER A 48 -8.32 -22.37 -2.89
CA SER A 48 -7.32 -22.89 -1.95
C SER A 48 -6.61 -21.76 -1.20
N LEU A 49 -6.16 -20.73 -1.93
CA LEU A 49 -5.50 -19.56 -1.36
C LEU A 49 -6.43 -18.80 -0.41
N THR A 50 -7.68 -18.58 -0.81
CA THR A 50 -8.71 -17.93 0.02
C THR A 50 -8.94 -18.68 1.32
N ASN A 51 -9.08 -20.00 1.25
CA ASN A 51 -9.26 -20.85 2.42
C ASN A 51 -8.03 -20.81 3.35
N GLN A 52 -6.82 -20.80 2.80
CA GLN A 52 -5.59 -20.72 3.60
C GLN A 52 -5.47 -19.35 4.28
N LEU A 53 -5.78 -18.26 3.58
CA LEU A 53 -5.80 -16.91 4.15
C LEU A 53 -6.83 -16.79 5.26
N ALA A 54 -8.05 -17.28 5.04
CA ALA A 54 -9.11 -17.27 6.05
C ALA A 54 -8.71 -18.04 7.31
N LYS A 55 -8.14 -19.23 7.16
CA LYS A 55 -7.64 -20.03 8.30
C LYS A 55 -6.53 -19.31 9.07
N LYS A 56 -5.52 -18.74 8.38
CA LYS A 56 -4.42 -17.99 9.01
C LYS A 56 -4.91 -16.73 9.72
N SER A 57 -5.84 -16.00 9.10
CA SER A 57 -6.45 -14.80 9.69
C SER A 57 -7.22 -15.14 10.96
N LEU A 58 -8.02 -16.21 10.93
CA LEU A 58 -8.76 -16.68 12.10
C LEU A 58 -7.83 -17.12 13.24
N LEU A 59 -6.73 -17.80 12.93
CA LEU A 59 -5.73 -18.18 13.93
C LEU A 59 -5.07 -16.95 14.56
N LEU A 60 -4.74 -15.94 13.77
CA LEU A 60 -4.19 -14.67 14.27
C LEU A 60 -5.21 -13.94 15.15
N PHE A 61 -6.47 -13.86 14.71
CA PHE A 61 -7.56 -13.28 15.51
C PHE A 61 -7.71 -13.98 16.86
N LYS A 62 -7.84 -15.30 16.87
CA LYS A 62 -7.93 -16.09 18.11
C LYS A 62 -6.73 -15.85 19.03
N LYS A 63 -5.51 -15.74 18.47
CA LYS A 63 -4.31 -15.46 19.24
C LYS A 63 -4.36 -14.07 19.90
N ILE A 64 -4.87 -13.07 19.21
CA ILE A 64 -5.04 -11.71 19.74
C ILE A 64 -6.07 -11.73 20.87
N GLU A 65 -7.24 -12.36 20.67
CA GLU A 65 -8.31 -12.45 21.66
C GLU A 65 -7.86 -13.20 22.93
N ASN A 66 -7.20 -14.35 22.78
CA ASN A 66 -6.68 -15.13 23.92
C ASN A 66 -5.61 -14.35 24.73
N ASN A 67 -4.98 -13.34 24.14
CA ASN A 67 -4.00 -12.48 24.79
C ASN A 67 -4.58 -11.14 25.28
N LYS A 68 -5.83 -11.11 25.71
CA LYS A 68 -6.57 -9.95 26.26
C LYS A 68 -7.06 -8.97 25.19
N GLY A 69 -7.25 -9.42 23.95
CA GLY A 69 -7.85 -8.65 22.89
C GLY A 69 -6.96 -7.59 22.24
N PHE A 70 -7.47 -6.98 21.18
CA PHE A 70 -6.73 -6.06 20.29
C PHE A 70 -6.12 -4.86 21.04
N ILE A 71 -6.90 -4.19 21.87
CA ILE A 71 -6.45 -2.98 22.60
C ILE A 71 -5.26 -3.30 23.50
N SER A 72 -5.32 -4.41 24.26
CA SER A 72 -4.21 -4.82 25.12
C SER A 72 -2.93 -5.13 24.32
N GLN A 73 -3.07 -5.77 23.14
CA GLN A 73 -1.93 -6.07 22.27
C GLN A 73 -1.35 -4.82 21.61
N LEU A 74 -2.18 -3.80 21.36
CA LEU A 74 -1.77 -2.50 20.85
C LEU A 74 -0.90 -1.75 21.89
N PHE A 75 -1.35 -1.70 23.16
CA PHE A 75 -0.57 -1.12 24.25
C PHE A 75 0.76 -1.83 24.50
N LYS A 76 0.80 -3.15 24.31
CA LYS A 76 2.03 -3.96 24.45
C LYS A 76 2.98 -3.85 23.27
N GLY A 77 2.63 -3.13 22.20
CA GLY A 77 3.43 -3.03 20.98
C GLY A 77 3.49 -4.30 20.13
N THR A 78 2.68 -5.32 20.45
CA THR A 78 2.69 -6.60 19.71
C THR A 78 2.20 -6.44 18.28
N ILE A 79 1.19 -5.58 18.07
CA ILE A 79 0.64 -5.30 16.74
C ILE A 79 1.67 -4.54 15.92
N GLN A 80 2.26 -3.48 16.48
CA GLN A 80 3.28 -2.66 15.83
C GLN A 80 4.48 -3.50 15.41
N ARG A 81 4.98 -4.36 16.29
CA ARG A 81 6.10 -5.25 15.98
C ARG A 81 5.79 -6.16 14.78
N LYS A 82 4.60 -6.79 14.75
CA LYS A 82 4.20 -7.65 13.62
C LYS A 82 4.10 -6.90 12.30
N ILE A 83 3.58 -5.68 12.33
CA ILE A 83 3.49 -4.82 11.16
C ILE A 83 4.91 -4.44 10.68
N ASN A 84 5.79 -4.04 11.60
CA ASN A 84 7.16 -3.67 11.28
C ASN A 84 7.97 -4.86 10.74
N GLU A 85 7.81 -6.06 11.30
CA GLU A 85 8.43 -7.30 10.79
C GLU A 85 7.99 -7.59 9.34
N SER A 86 6.71 -7.41 9.03
CA SER A 86 6.17 -7.59 7.69
C SER A 86 6.70 -6.52 6.72
N ALA A 87 6.65 -5.25 7.13
CA ALA A 87 7.16 -4.14 6.35
C ALA A 87 8.67 -4.27 6.04
N THR A 88 9.47 -4.74 7.00
CA THR A 88 10.91 -4.97 6.80
C THR A 88 11.16 -6.07 5.75
N LYS A 89 10.37 -7.16 5.79
CA LYS A 89 10.49 -8.24 4.79
C LYS A 89 10.12 -7.75 3.39
N GLU A 90 9.04 -7.00 3.29
CA GLU A 90 8.57 -6.43 2.02
C GLU A 90 9.59 -5.45 1.44
N GLN A 91 10.13 -4.53 2.27
CA GLN A 91 11.18 -3.61 1.87
C GLN A 91 12.44 -4.36 1.38
N HIS A 92 12.85 -5.40 2.09
CA HIS A 92 14.00 -6.21 1.68
C HIS A 92 13.78 -6.90 0.32
N SER A 93 12.56 -7.42 0.07
CA SER A 93 12.21 -8.02 -1.22
C SER A 93 12.20 -7.00 -2.36
N PHE A 94 11.78 -5.77 -2.06
CA PHE A 94 11.83 -4.64 -2.99
C PHE A 94 13.27 -4.19 -3.30
N ASP A 95 14.09 -4.03 -2.26
CA ASP A 95 15.48 -3.58 -2.39
C ASP A 95 16.34 -4.60 -3.17
N ASN A 96 16.03 -5.88 -3.03
CA ASN A 96 16.68 -6.97 -3.78
C ASN A 96 16.08 -7.20 -5.19
N ASN A 97 15.14 -6.38 -5.63
CA ASN A 97 14.41 -6.54 -6.89
C ASN A 97 13.68 -7.89 -7.05
N THR A 98 13.37 -8.58 -5.95
CA THR A 98 12.50 -9.76 -5.95
C THR A 98 11.05 -9.33 -6.13
N GLU A 99 10.69 -8.21 -5.53
CA GLU A 99 9.41 -7.53 -5.74
C GLU A 99 9.60 -6.35 -6.68
N ILE A 100 8.84 -6.34 -7.79
CA ILE A 100 8.98 -5.36 -8.85
C ILE A 100 7.83 -4.37 -8.78
N LEU A 101 8.18 -3.09 -8.67
CA LEU A 101 7.27 -1.96 -8.83
C LEU A 101 7.63 -1.27 -10.16
N VAL A 102 6.81 -1.49 -11.18
CA VAL A 102 7.03 -0.92 -12.53
C VAL A 102 7.05 0.60 -12.46
N GLY A 103 8.04 1.20 -13.11
CA GLY A 103 8.27 2.65 -13.07
C GLY A 103 9.06 3.13 -11.85
N THR A 104 9.33 2.27 -10.88
CA THR A 104 10.04 2.63 -9.64
C THR A 104 11.40 1.93 -9.54
N ASN A 105 11.46 0.62 -9.25
CA ASN A 105 12.70 -0.13 -9.21
C ASN A 105 13.00 -0.84 -10.54
N LYS A 106 12.02 -0.89 -11.47
CA LYS A 106 12.20 -1.46 -12.81
C LYS A 106 11.45 -0.64 -13.86
N TYR A 107 12.03 -0.49 -15.04
CA TYR A 107 11.47 0.28 -16.17
C TYR A 107 11.18 1.75 -15.82
N GLN A 108 12.11 2.41 -15.15
CA GLN A 108 12.02 3.83 -14.82
C GLN A 108 12.01 4.70 -16.08
N ASN A 109 11.20 5.74 -16.08
CA ASN A 109 11.26 6.79 -17.11
C ASN A 109 12.32 7.83 -16.73
N PRO A 110 13.44 7.96 -17.47
CA PRO A 110 14.50 8.90 -17.14
C PRO A 110 14.09 10.39 -17.32
N ASN A 111 13.04 10.65 -18.10
CA ASN A 111 12.55 11.99 -18.35
C ASN A 111 11.49 12.47 -17.35
N ASP A 112 11.07 11.59 -16.47
CA ASP A 112 10.08 11.88 -15.44
C ASP A 112 10.68 12.75 -14.33
N LYS A 113 10.05 13.90 -14.04
CA LYS A 113 10.51 14.85 -13.02
C LYS A 113 9.45 15.02 -11.94
N MET A 114 9.85 14.74 -10.73
CA MET A 114 8.99 14.79 -9.57
C MET A 114 8.85 16.22 -9.00
N GLN A 115 9.88 17.07 -9.14
CA GLN A 115 9.95 18.37 -8.49
C GLN A 115 8.80 19.32 -8.90
N ASN A 116 8.35 19.26 -10.15
CA ASN A 116 7.35 20.18 -10.69
C ASN A 116 5.91 19.77 -10.35
N GLU A 117 5.70 18.59 -9.81
CA GLU A 117 4.37 18.00 -9.58
C GLU A 117 3.99 17.88 -8.10
N LEU A 118 4.85 18.33 -7.18
CA LEU A 118 4.63 18.17 -5.75
C LEU A 118 3.84 19.36 -5.16
N GLU A 119 2.55 19.18 -4.94
CA GLU A 119 1.74 20.08 -4.11
C GLU A 119 1.70 19.66 -2.63
N LEU A 120 1.91 18.38 -2.37
CA LEU A 120 1.93 17.76 -1.04
C LEU A 120 3.29 17.17 -0.75
N TYR A 121 3.63 17.08 0.53
CA TYR A 121 4.86 16.40 0.97
C TYR A 121 4.59 14.89 1.13
N PRO A 122 5.08 14.04 0.20
CA PRO A 122 4.68 12.63 0.15
C PRO A 122 5.54 11.71 1.05
N PHE A 123 6.53 12.26 1.74
CA PHE A 123 7.51 11.46 2.48
C PHE A 123 7.16 11.32 3.96
N LYS A 124 7.67 10.24 4.56
CA LYS A 124 7.52 9.97 5.98
C LYS A 124 7.91 11.17 6.84
N LYS A 125 7.03 11.54 7.74
CA LYS A 125 7.33 12.57 8.76
C LYS A 125 8.32 11.99 9.78
N THR A 126 9.48 12.62 9.91
CA THR A 126 10.55 12.17 10.84
C THR A 126 10.29 12.59 12.29
N LYS A 127 9.49 13.65 12.51
CA LYS A 127 9.14 14.11 13.86
C LYS A 127 7.89 13.42 14.34
N VAL A 128 8.05 12.40 15.17
CA VAL A 128 6.95 11.70 15.84
C VAL A 128 6.78 12.24 17.23
N ARG A 129 5.56 12.64 17.63
CA ARG A 129 5.25 13.02 19.00
C ARG A 129 5.32 11.80 19.91
N LYS A 130 5.81 11.97 21.12
CA LYS A 130 5.73 10.93 22.14
C LYS A 130 4.25 10.69 22.47
N THR A 131 3.81 9.46 22.29
CA THR A 131 2.41 9.05 22.49
C THR A 131 2.34 7.90 23.47
N LEU A 132 1.16 7.69 24.08
CA LEU A 132 0.94 6.60 25.03
C LEU A 132 1.06 5.22 24.37
N ILE A 133 0.65 5.11 23.09
CA ILE A 133 0.76 3.92 22.26
C ILE A 133 1.78 4.24 21.15
N GLU A 134 2.73 3.35 20.91
CA GLU A 134 3.67 3.51 19.81
C GLU A 134 2.93 3.64 18.48
N PRO A 135 3.13 4.74 17.72
CA PRO A 135 2.41 4.95 16.48
C PRO A 135 2.94 4.03 15.37
N ILE A 136 2.04 3.52 14.57
CA ILE A 136 2.38 2.85 13.30
C ILE A 136 2.63 3.95 12.27
N ILE A 137 3.86 4.04 11.77
CA ILE A 137 4.25 5.07 10.83
C ILE A 137 4.11 4.52 9.41
N GLU A 138 3.32 5.21 8.61
CA GLU A 138 3.14 4.89 7.20
C GLU A 138 4.46 5.04 6.44
N THR A 139 4.80 4.04 5.64
CA THR A 139 5.99 4.03 4.79
C THR A 139 5.62 3.50 3.40
N ARG A 140 6.37 3.94 2.38
CA ARG A 140 6.23 3.44 1.00
C ARG A 140 7.55 2.81 0.56
N LEU A 141 7.47 1.72 -0.19
CA LEU A 141 8.64 0.99 -0.70
C LEU A 141 9.56 1.90 -1.54
N SER A 142 8.96 2.77 -2.34
CA SER A 142 9.63 3.68 -3.27
C SER A 142 10.28 4.91 -2.61
N GLU A 143 10.03 5.15 -1.32
CA GLU A 143 10.37 6.44 -0.67
C GLU A 143 11.85 6.81 -0.76
N THR A 144 12.76 5.85 -0.65
CA THR A 144 14.19 6.08 -0.75
C THR A 144 14.59 6.50 -2.16
N ILE A 145 14.11 5.78 -3.17
CA ILE A 145 14.38 6.07 -4.59
C ILE A 145 13.83 7.44 -4.97
N GLU A 146 12.61 7.76 -4.54
CA GLU A 146 11.98 9.05 -4.82
C GLU A 146 12.73 10.22 -4.17
N LYS A 147 13.21 10.05 -2.94
CA LYS A 147 14.04 11.07 -2.25
C LYS A 147 15.36 11.32 -2.97
N GLU A 148 16.01 10.27 -3.47
CA GLU A 148 17.24 10.37 -4.24
C GLU A 148 16.99 11.06 -5.57
N ARG A 149 15.93 10.68 -6.28
CA ARG A 149 15.49 11.35 -7.52
C ARG A 149 15.30 12.85 -7.28
N LEU A 150 14.49 13.22 -6.29
CA LEU A 150 14.22 14.63 -5.98
C LEU A 150 15.47 15.44 -5.62
N LYS A 151 16.47 14.82 -4.96
CA LYS A 151 17.77 15.47 -4.69
C LYS A 151 18.57 15.71 -5.96
N ASN A 152 18.53 14.76 -6.90
CA ASN A 152 19.26 14.86 -8.17
C ASN A 152 18.62 15.87 -9.12
N GLU A 153 17.30 16.05 -9.08
CA GLU A 153 16.58 17.05 -9.85
C GLU A 153 16.84 18.51 -9.39
N LYS A 154 17.25 18.68 -8.13
CA LYS A 154 17.58 19.98 -7.54
C LYS A 154 19.02 20.44 -7.77
N LYS A 155 19.86 19.61 -8.36
CA LYS A 155 21.23 19.94 -8.76
C LYS A 155 21.26 20.45 -10.19
#